data_c228eedb721b13dd15373223d9961adf
#
_entry.id   c228eedb721b13dd15373223d9961adf
#
_cell.length_a   1.000
_cell.length_b   1.000
_cell.length_c   1.000
_cell.angle_alpha   90.00
_cell.angle_beta   90.00
_cell.angle_gamma   90.00
#
_symmetry.space_group_name_H-M   'P 1'
#
loop_
_entity.id
_entity.type
_entity.pdbx_description
1 polymer ?
#
loop_
_entity_poly.entity_id
_entity_poly.type
_entity_poly.pdbx_seq_one_letter_code
_entity_poly.pdbx_strand_id
1 'polypeptide(L)'
;MKVQKKFLLQGAILLFLGLGLGFGLGSFYASAPVIGCRENDLTPIPDEGFISPAASEVPAGSVPETPPAPPDKWVCLTFDDGPSKTTPDVLAALNAAEVKATFFVVATGYNEKYLPLLAEAEAAGHQIAFHSASHEYSDIYRSPDAYWQDLALLKERIAPYVHTEGIRYLRFPGGSTNTVSRRYGGKGIMSELKAQAAEKGFTSVDWNVCAEDAVGGKPSASTIYRNVVRETGEQTQCIVLMHDSATTHTTAEALPDIIQWYRDQGFTFCRVEQVLPTP
;
A
#
# COMPACT_ATOMS: atom_id res chain seq x y z
N MET A 1 49.76 -3.71 16.87
CA MET A 1 49.45 -3.04 15.60
C MET A 1 48.07 -3.50 15.17
N LYS A 2 47.01 -2.65 15.38
CA LYS A 2 45.64 -2.96 15.00
C LYS A 2 45.38 -2.34 13.62
N VAL A 3 45.07 -3.16 12.64
CA VAL A 3 44.64 -2.70 11.30
C VAL A 3 43.12 -2.60 11.30
N GLN A 4 42.58 -1.41 11.27
CA GLN A 4 41.17 -1.16 11.02
C GLN A 4 40.90 -1.29 9.52
N LYS A 5 40.05 -2.23 9.15
CA LYS A 5 39.48 -2.31 7.79
C LYS A 5 38.24 -1.39 7.73
N LYS A 6 38.36 -0.30 6.98
CA LYS A 6 37.21 0.52 6.55
C LYS A 6 36.45 -0.20 5.45
N PHE A 7 35.20 -0.54 5.66
CA PHE A 7 34.27 -0.94 4.60
C PHE A 7 33.73 0.31 3.92
N LEU A 8 34.12 0.53 2.67
CA LEU A 8 33.50 1.48 1.75
C LEU A 8 32.34 0.76 1.06
N LEU A 9 31.12 1.21 1.34
CA LEU A 9 29.91 0.79 0.63
C LEU A 9 29.81 1.63 -0.65
N GLN A 10 30.17 1.05 -1.80
CA GLN A 10 29.92 1.64 -3.11
C GLN A 10 28.56 1.16 -3.61
N GLY A 11 27.56 2.06 -3.57
CA GLY A 11 26.29 1.86 -4.24
C GLY A 11 26.44 2.08 -5.75
N ALA A 12 26.17 1.05 -6.53
CA ALA A 12 26.11 1.14 -7.98
C ALA A 12 24.77 1.74 -8.42
N ILE A 13 24.83 2.96 -8.97
CA ILE A 13 23.70 3.62 -9.63
C ILE A 13 23.71 3.18 -11.09
N LEU A 14 22.66 2.48 -11.54
CA LEU A 14 22.39 2.24 -12.95
C LEU A 14 21.62 3.46 -13.52
N LEU A 15 22.33 4.28 -14.29
CA LEU A 15 21.74 5.32 -15.13
C LEU A 15 21.20 4.69 -16.42
N PHE A 16 19.90 4.77 -16.65
CA PHE A 16 19.29 4.58 -17.95
C PHE A 16 19.09 5.94 -18.61
N LEU A 17 19.87 6.20 -19.67
CA LEU A 17 19.67 7.31 -20.61
C LEU A 17 18.58 6.91 -21.61
N GLY A 18 17.41 7.50 -21.53
CA GLY A 18 16.35 7.42 -22.54
C GLY A 18 16.41 8.63 -23.47
N LEU A 19 16.73 8.40 -24.76
CA LEU A 19 16.64 9.38 -25.84
C LEU A 19 15.17 9.61 -26.20
N GLY A 20 14.67 10.82 -26.03
CA GLY A 20 13.38 11.27 -26.52
C GLY A 20 13.41 11.65 -27.99
N LEU A 21 12.49 11.07 -28.78
CA LEU A 21 12.10 11.59 -30.10
C LEU A 21 10.63 12.04 -30.00
N GLY A 22 10.43 13.34 -30.07
CA GLY A 22 9.11 13.96 -30.13
C GLY A 22 8.47 13.84 -31.51
N PHE A 23 7.19 13.49 -31.55
CA PHE A 23 6.28 13.79 -32.65
C PHE A 23 5.03 14.47 -32.08
N GLY A 24 4.85 15.73 -32.46
CA GLY A 24 3.63 16.46 -32.22
C GLY A 24 2.56 16.10 -33.26
N LEU A 25 1.33 15.93 -32.83
CA LEU A 25 0.15 16.02 -33.68
C LEU A 25 -1.01 16.68 -32.93
N GLY A 26 -1.59 17.60 -33.62
CA GLY A 26 -2.52 18.63 -33.28
C GLY A 26 -3.86 18.22 -32.72
N SER A 27 -4.39 19.16 -31.96
CA SER A 27 -5.73 19.21 -31.39
C SER A 27 -6.82 19.33 -32.45
N PHE A 28 -7.86 18.48 -32.33
CA PHE A 28 -9.18 18.79 -32.87
C PHE A 28 -10.20 18.77 -31.74
N TYR A 29 -10.68 19.94 -31.37
CA TYR A 29 -11.86 20.10 -30.55
C TYR A 29 -13.10 19.96 -31.42
N ALA A 30 -13.96 18.97 -31.16
CA ALA A 30 -15.31 18.90 -31.67
C ALA A 30 -16.28 19.24 -30.55
N SER A 31 -17.00 20.34 -30.73
CA SER A 31 -18.06 20.81 -29.84
C SER A 31 -19.33 19.96 -30.04
N ALA A 32 -19.86 19.39 -28.98
CA ALA A 32 -21.18 18.77 -28.99
C ALA A 32 -22.27 19.79 -28.59
N PRO A 33 -23.51 19.70 -29.14
CA PRO A 33 -24.55 20.70 -28.93
C PRO A 33 -25.26 20.49 -27.60
N VAL A 34 -25.56 21.63 -26.95
CA VAL A 34 -26.39 21.74 -25.77
C VAL A 34 -27.87 21.51 -26.15
N ILE A 35 -28.50 20.49 -25.54
CA ILE A 35 -29.97 20.27 -25.63
C ILE A 35 -30.60 20.96 -24.41
N GLY A 36 -31.40 21.99 -24.67
CA GLY A 36 -32.14 22.72 -23.64
C GLY A 36 -33.32 21.89 -23.10
N CYS A 37 -33.49 21.90 -21.78
CA CYS A 37 -34.67 21.40 -21.11
C CYS A 37 -35.78 22.44 -21.20
N ARG A 38 -36.94 22.03 -21.70
CA ARG A 38 -38.20 22.81 -21.64
C ARG A 38 -38.88 22.55 -20.29
N GLU A 39 -39.23 23.64 -19.62
CA GLU A 39 -40.22 23.68 -18.52
C GLU A 39 -41.63 23.40 -19.04
N ASN A 40 -42.45 22.87 -18.13
CA ASN A 40 -43.92 22.75 -18.10
C ASN A 40 -44.45 21.35 -18.52
N ASP A 41 -44.85 20.64 -17.43
CA ASP A 41 -46.22 20.10 -17.29
C ASP A 41 -46.36 19.52 -15.86
N LEU A 42 -46.96 20.38 -14.97
CA LEU A 42 -47.43 19.98 -13.64
C LEU A 42 -48.92 19.64 -13.75
N THR A 43 -49.24 18.35 -13.70
CA THR A 43 -50.59 17.90 -13.39
C THR A 43 -50.71 17.62 -11.89
N PRO A 44 -51.80 18.03 -11.22
CA PRO A 44 -51.95 17.81 -9.78
C PRO A 44 -52.33 16.36 -9.48
N ILE A 45 -51.66 15.80 -8.46
CA ILE A 45 -51.95 14.48 -7.89
C ILE A 45 -53.08 14.62 -6.87
N PRO A 46 -54.14 13.76 -6.87
CA PRO A 46 -55.21 13.82 -5.88
C PRO A 46 -54.71 13.41 -4.49
N ASP A 47 -55.20 14.12 -3.49
CA ASP A 47 -55.01 13.88 -2.04
C ASP A 47 -55.71 12.57 -1.63
N GLU A 48 -54.93 11.50 -1.46
CA GLU A 48 -55.38 10.25 -0.83
C GLU A 48 -54.75 10.11 0.55
N GLY A 49 -55.62 10.03 1.56
CA GLY A 49 -55.45 10.05 2.99
C GLY A 49 -54.25 9.33 3.56
N PHE A 50 -53.51 10.08 4.38
CA PHE A 50 -52.46 9.58 5.24
C PHE A 50 -53.01 8.63 6.29
N ILE A 51 -52.82 7.32 6.13
CA ILE A 51 -52.91 6.35 7.23
C ILE A 51 -51.54 6.32 7.90
N SER A 52 -51.47 6.83 9.13
CA SER A 52 -50.29 6.77 9.97
C SER A 52 -50.01 5.31 10.35
N PRO A 53 -48.83 4.71 9.97
CA PRO A 53 -48.45 3.41 10.51
C PRO A 53 -47.97 3.58 11.93
N ALA A 54 -48.48 2.72 12.83
CA ALA A 54 -48.12 2.61 14.21
C ALA A 54 -46.61 2.57 14.40
N ALA A 55 -46.10 3.28 15.41
CA ALA A 55 -44.71 3.29 15.81
C ALA A 55 -44.21 1.87 16.08
N SER A 56 -43.45 1.32 15.16
CA SER A 56 -42.65 0.12 15.37
C SER A 56 -41.49 0.54 16.29
N GLU A 57 -41.42 -0.03 17.47
CA GLU A 57 -40.29 0.14 18.37
C GLU A 57 -39.01 -0.30 17.67
N VAL A 58 -38.12 0.65 17.38
CA VAL A 58 -36.74 0.39 16.93
C VAL A 58 -36.03 -0.26 18.11
N PRO A 59 -35.48 -1.50 18.00
CA PRO A 59 -34.71 -2.09 19.08
C PRO A 59 -33.51 -1.21 19.40
N ALA A 60 -33.33 -0.95 20.70
CA ALA A 60 -32.23 -0.12 21.22
C ALA A 60 -30.89 -0.52 20.57
N GLY A 61 -30.23 0.48 19.97
CA GLY A 61 -29.03 0.30 19.20
C GLY A 61 -27.97 -0.51 19.94
N SER A 62 -27.42 -1.50 19.26
CA SER A 62 -26.18 -2.13 19.66
C SER A 62 -25.12 -1.05 19.82
N VAL A 63 -24.59 -0.90 21.02
CA VAL A 63 -23.39 -0.10 21.30
C VAL A 63 -22.31 -0.62 20.34
N PRO A 64 -21.59 0.24 19.60
CA PRO A 64 -20.49 -0.21 18.76
C PRO A 64 -19.52 -0.99 19.64
N GLU A 65 -19.36 -2.29 19.39
CA GLU A 65 -18.35 -3.09 20.09
C GLU A 65 -16.99 -2.47 19.83
N THR A 66 -16.30 -2.07 20.89
CA THR A 66 -14.90 -1.66 20.80
C THR A 66 -14.13 -2.81 20.16
N PRO A 67 -13.35 -2.59 19.09
CA PRO A 67 -12.56 -3.64 18.48
C PRO A 67 -11.74 -4.37 19.55
N PRO A 68 -11.63 -5.71 19.49
CA PRO A 68 -10.83 -6.44 20.45
C PRO A 68 -9.39 -5.95 20.44
N ALA A 69 -8.77 -5.89 21.61
CA ALA A 69 -7.35 -5.52 21.71
C ALA A 69 -6.49 -6.47 20.86
N PRO A 70 -5.44 -5.96 20.20
CA PRO A 70 -4.54 -6.82 19.42
C PRO A 70 -3.93 -7.89 20.33
N PRO A 71 -3.62 -9.08 19.79
CA PRO A 71 -2.98 -10.16 20.56
C PRO A 71 -1.59 -9.72 21.03
N ASP A 72 -1.09 -10.32 22.12
CA ASP A 72 0.23 -9.99 22.68
C ASP A 72 1.38 -10.31 21.71
N LYS A 73 1.19 -11.33 20.85
CA LYS A 73 2.17 -11.79 19.87
C LYS A 73 1.55 -11.85 18.47
N TRP A 74 1.98 -10.92 17.60
CA TRP A 74 1.42 -10.79 16.26
C TRP A 74 2.47 -10.48 15.19
N VAL A 75 2.13 -10.83 13.96
CA VAL A 75 2.92 -10.52 12.77
C VAL A 75 2.02 -9.97 11.66
N CYS A 76 2.44 -8.84 11.06
CA CYS A 76 1.92 -8.32 9.81
C CYS A 76 2.90 -8.65 8.68
N LEU A 77 2.49 -9.50 7.76
CA LEU A 77 3.21 -9.68 6.50
C LEU A 77 2.85 -8.50 5.59
N THR A 78 3.85 -7.75 5.15
CA THR A 78 3.63 -6.58 4.28
C THR A 78 4.44 -6.68 3.01
N PHE A 79 3.84 -6.24 1.90
CA PHE A 79 4.44 -6.31 0.56
C PHE A 79 4.42 -4.92 -0.08
N ASP A 80 5.58 -4.46 -0.56
CA ASP A 80 5.76 -3.19 -1.25
C ASP A 80 5.94 -3.42 -2.77
N ASP A 81 5.72 -2.36 -3.56
CA ASP A 81 6.02 -2.25 -4.99
C ASP A 81 5.19 -3.12 -5.95
N GLY A 82 4.18 -3.83 -5.43
CA GLY A 82 3.18 -4.51 -6.25
C GLY A 82 2.04 -3.57 -6.71
N PRO A 83 1.09 -4.09 -7.52
CA PRO A 83 1.05 -5.44 -8.06
C PRO A 83 1.97 -5.66 -9.25
N SER A 84 2.44 -6.88 -9.41
CA SER A 84 3.29 -7.29 -10.51
C SER A 84 2.98 -8.72 -10.98
N LYS A 85 3.84 -9.27 -11.85
CA LYS A 85 3.78 -10.69 -12.23
C LYS A 85 4.04 -11.65 -11.06
N THR A 86 4.61 -11.17 -9.95
CA THR A 86 4.89 -11.95 -8.73
C THR A 86 3.67 -12.01 -7.81
N THR A 87 2.79 -10.99 -7.86
CA THR A 87 1.63 -10.88 -6.98
C THR A 87 0.70 -12.10 -7.01
N PRO A 88 0.38 -12.75 -8.15
CA PRO A 88 -0.45 -13.95 -8.15
C PRO A 88 0.13 -15.09 -7.30
N ASP A 89 1.43 -15.31 -7.34
CA ASP A 89 2.09 -16.37 -6.56
C ASP A 89 2.10 -16.04 -5.07
N VAL A 90 2.29 -14.76 -4.71
CA VAL A 90 2.16 -14.28 -3.33
C VAL A 90 0.73 -14.48 -2.81
N LEU A 91 -0.29 -14.08 -3.57
CA LEU A 91 -1.69 -14.28 -3.20
C LEU A 91 -2.04 -15.76 -3.06
N ALA A 92 -1.55 -16.61 -3.97
CA ALA A 92 -1.75 -18.05 -3.91
C ALA A 92 -1.16 -18.66 -2.62
N ALA A 93 0.06 -18.28 -2.24
CA ALA A 93 0.71 -18.75 -1.02
C ALA A 93 -0.03 -18.29 0.25
N LEU A 94 -0.45 -17.02 0.31
CA LEU A 94 -1.22 -16.46 1.42
C LEU A 94 -2.59 -17.13 1.56
N ASN A 95 -3.30 -17.33 0.44
CA ASN A 95 -4.63 -17.95 0.43
C ASN A 95 -4.56 -19.43 0.81
N ALA A 96 -3.58 -20.18 0.30
CA ALA A 96 -3.35 -21.59 0.68
C ALA A 96 -3.08 -21.75 2.19
N ALA A 97 -2.46 -20.74 2.78
CA ALA A 97 -2.20 -20.69 4.21
C ALA A 97 -3.31 -20.00 5.03
N GLU A 98 -4.39 -19.52 4.42
CA GLU A 98 -5.46 -18.74 5.08
C GLU A 98 -4.94 -17.53 5.87
N VAL A 99 -3.85 -16.91 5.42
CA VAL A 99 -3.21 -15.74 6.04
C VAL A 99 -3.59 -14.48 5.25
N LYS A 100 -3.90 -13.40 5.97
CA LYS A 100 -4.13 -12.09 5.36
C LYS A 100 -2.92 -11.20 5.58
N ALA A 101 -2.65 -10.33 4.59
CA ALA A 101 -1.48 -9.46 4.54
C ALA A 101 -1.90 -8.02 4.20
N THR A 102 -0.94 -7.09 4.26
CA THR A 102 -1.11 -5.71 3.81
C THR A 102 -0.19 -5.44 2.62
N PHE A 103 -0.75 -4.87 1.55
CA PHE A 103 -0.02 -4.52 0.33
C PHE A 103 0.10 -2.99 0.23
N PHE A 104 1.32 -2.47 0.22
CA PHE A 104 1.64 -1.08 -0.06
C PHE A 104 1.91 -0.92 -1.56
N VAL A 105 0.88 -0.46 -2.28
CA VAL A 105 0.82 -0.61 -3.73
C VAL A 105 1.38 0.58 -4.50
N VAL A 106 1.87 0.30 -5.71
CA VAL A 106 2.30 1.30 -6.69
C VAL A 106 1.46 1.23 -7.96
N ALA A 107 1.45 2.34 -8.74
CA ALA A 107 0.79 2.38 -10.04
C ALA A 107 1.67 3.14 -11.05
N THR A 108 2.82 2.56 -11.40
CA THR A 108 3.92 3.21 -12.13
C THR A 108 3.69 3.39 -13.64
N GLY A 109 2.55 2.93 -14.19
CA GLY A 109 2.31 2.85 -15.61
C GLY A 109 2.90 1.59 -16.27
N TYR A 110 3.99 1.05 -15.74
CA TYR A 110 4.55 -0.23 -16.22
C TYR A 110 3.83 -1.46 -15.66
N ASN A 111 3.09 -1.28 -14.57
CA ASN A 111 2.33 -2.36 -13.92
C ASN A 111 0.81 -2.28 -14.15
N GLU A 112 0.32 -1.42 -15.02
CA GLU A 112 -1.12 -1.20 -15.29
C GLU A 112 -1.89 -2.51 -15.53
N LYS A 113 -1.33 -3.42 -16.30
CA LYS A 113 -1.96 -4.73 -16.59
C LYS A 113 -2.15 -5.63 -15.37
N TYR A 114 -1.48 -5.32 -14.27
CA TYR A 114 -1.58 -6.05 -13.01
C TYR A 114 -2.48 -5.37 -11.97
N LEU A 115 -2.89 -4.11 -12.18
CA LEU A 115 -3.78 -3.39 -11.26
C LEU A 115 -5.10 -4.14 -10.96
N PRO A 116 -5.70 -4.89 -11.89
CA PRO A 116 -6.87 -5.71 -11.58
C PRO A 116 -6.68 -6.73 -10.44
N LEU A 117 -5.43 -7.17 -10.17
CA LEU A 117 -5.11 -8.07 -9.06
C LEU A 117 -5.40 -7.44 -7.69
N LEU A 118 -5.47 -6.10 -7.61
CA LEU A 118 -5.83 -5.41 -6.38
C LEU A 118 -7.26 -5.72 -5.94
N ALA A 119 -8.20 -5.86 -6.90
CA ALA A 119 -9.57 -6.28 -6.61
C ALA A 119 -9.61 -7.72 -6.06
N GLU A 120 -8.78 -8.61 -6.59
CA GLU A 120 -8.66 -9.98 -6.11
C GLU A 120 -8.08 -10.01 -4.69
N ALA A 121 -7.05 -9.20 -4.42
CA ALA A 121 -6.44 -9.09 -3.09
C ALA A 121 -7.44 -8.54 -2.06
N GLU A 122 -8.18 -7.45 -2.38
CA GLU A 122 -9.20 -6.87 -1.50
C GLU A 122 -10.33 -7.88 -1.24
N ALA A 123 -10.86 -8.53 -2.29
CA ALA A 123 -11.90 -9.54 -2.18
C ALA A 123 -11.48 -10.76 -1.35
N ALA A 124 -10.19 -11.13 -1.40
CA ALA A 124 -9.62 -12.17 -0.55
C ALA A 124 -9.41 -11.71 0.91
N GLY A 125 -9.69 -10.46 1.24
CA GLY A 125 -9.60 -9.89 2.59
C GLY A 125 -8.20 -9.39 2.97
N HIS A 126 -7.30 -9.20 2.01
CA HIS A 126 -6.05 -8.49 2.24
C HIS A 126 -6.31 -6.99 2.33
N GLN A 127 -5.45 -6.28 3.07
CA GLN A 127 -5.49 -4.83 3.16
C GLN A 127 -4.67 -4.20 2.02
N ILE A 128 -5.27 -3.20 1.35
CA ILE A 128 -4.55 -2.33 0.41
C ILE A 128 -4.18 -1.04 1.13
N ALA A 129 -2.95 -0.58 0.96
CA ALA A 129 -2.41 0.65 1.52
C ALA A 129 -1.61 1.41 0.46
N PHE A 130 -1.40 2.71 0.68
CA PHE A 130 -0.71 3.55 -0.30
C PHE A 130 0.80 3.46 -0.19
N HIS A 131 1.48 3.38 -1.35
CA HIS A 131 2.94 3.54 -1.43
C HIS A 131 3.34 4.74 -2.29
N SER A 132 3.17 4.66 -3.60
CA SER A 132 3.49 5.73 -4.54
C SER A 132 2.89 5.43 -5.92
N ALA A 133 2.60 6.45 -6.72
CA ALA A 133 2.25 6.24 -8.12
C ALA A 133 3.49 5.97 -8.97
N SER A 134 4.57 6.72 -8.78
CA SER A 134 5.75 6.66 -9.63
C SER A 134 6.91 5.88 -9.03
N HIS A 135 7.05 5.89 -7.71
CA HIS A 135 8.19 5.40 -6.95
C HIS A 135 9.55 6.06 -7.34
N GLU A 136 9.49 7.23 -8.00
CA GLU A 136 10.67 7.98 -8.42
C GLU A 136 11.08 8.99 -7.35
N TYR A 137 12.15 8.69 -6.60
CA TYR A 137 12.60 9.50 -5.45
C TYR A 137 12.89 10.96 -5.82
N SER A 138 13.43 11.23 -7.02
CA SER A 138 13.69 12.59 -7.52
C SER A 138 12.42 13.42 -7.65
N ASP A 139 11.31 12.76 -7.93
CA ASP A 139 10.03 13.40 -8.18
C ASP A 139 9.23 13.53 -6.91
N ILE A 140 9.04 12.43 -6.17
CA ILE A 140 8.19 12.40 -4.99
C ILE A 140 8.78 13.19 -3.81
N TYR A 141 10.11 13.22 -3.67
CA TYR A 141 10.77 13.89 -2.54
C TYR A 141 11.32 15.27 -2.88
N ARG A 142 11.04 15.84 -4.04
CA ARG A 142 11.45 17.23 -4.36
C ARG A 142 10.74 18.28 -3.53
N SER A 143 9.51 18.00 -3.07
CA SER A 143 8.72 18.83 -2.15
C SER A 143 7.57 18.01 -1.53
N PRO A 144 6.98 18.43 -0.41
CA PRO A 144 5.77 17.81 0.13
C PRO A 144 4.62 17.78 -0.87
N ASP A 145 4.37 18.87 -1.59
CA ASP A 145 3.32 18.94 -2.60
C ASP A 145 3.50 17.89 -3.71
N ALA A 146 4.74 17.66 -4.13
CA ALA A 146 5.05 16.63 -5.14
C ALA A 146 4.71 15.23 -4.64
N TYR A 147 5.00 14.92 -3.39
CA TYR A 147 4.62 13.65 -2.77
C TYR A 147 3.11 13.45 -2.73
N TRP A 148 2.36 14.48 -2.29
CA TRP A 148 0.90 14.39 -2.22
C TRP A 148 0.23 14.34 -3.58
N GLN A 149 0.80 14.98 -4.61
CA GLN A 149 0.33 14.85 -5.99
C GLN A 149 0.55 13.43 -6.51
N ASP A 150 1.69 12.81 -6.23
CA ASP A 150 1.97 11.42 -6.59
C ASP A 150 0.99 10.46 -5.88
N LEU A 151 0.71 10.69 -4.60
CA LEU A 151 -0.24 9.87 -3.86
C LEU A 151 -1.69 10.04 -4.37
N ALA A 152 -2.08 11.25 -4.75
CA ALA A 152 -3.38 11.51 -5.38
C ALA A 152 -3.50 10.78 -6.73
N LEU A 153 -2.45 10.77 -7.53
CA LEU A 153 -2.38 10.03 -8.78
C LEU A 153 -2.46 8.52 -8.55
N LEU A 154 -1.80 7.99 -7.51
CA LEU A 154 -1.95 6.59 -7.11
C LEU A 154 -3.41 6.27 -6.81
N LYS A 155 -4.05 7.09 -5.96
CA LYS A 155 -5.46 6.92 -5.58
C LYS A 155 -6.37 6.88 -6.81
N GLU A 156 -6.17 7.81 -7.76
CA GLU A 156 -6.93 7.86 -9.02
C GLU A 156 -6.76 6.57 -9.84
N ARG A 157 -5.51 6.11 -10.01
CA ARG A 157 -5.20 4.94 -10.84
C ARG A 157 -5.73 3.63 -10.28
N ILE A 158 -5.77 3.47 -8.95
CA ILE A 158 -6.25 2.24 -8.32
C ILE A 158 -7.75 2.27 -7.99
N ALA A 159 -8.42 3.43 -7.99
CA ALA A 159 -9.84 3.58 -7.69
C ALA A 159 -10.80 2.67 -8.52
N PRO A 160 -10.50 2.31 -9.79
CA PRO A 160 -11.32 1.34 -10.52
C PRO A 160 -11.31 -0.08 -9.95
N TYR A 161 -10.37 -0.40 -9.07
CA TYR A 161 -10.12 -1.77 -8.60
C TYR A 161 -10.36 -1.95 -7.10
N VAL A 162 -10.23 -0.90 -6.29
CA VAL A 162 -10.31 -0.97 -4.82
C VAL A 162 -11.05 0.23 -4.22
N HIS A 163 -11.56 0.06 -3.00
CA HIS A 163 -12.26 1.11 -2.25
C HIS A 163 -11.27 2.10 -1.61
N THR A 164 -10.83 3.10 -2.36
CA THR A 164 -9.76 4.02 -1.93
C THR A 164 -10.14 4.98 -0.81
N GLU A 165 -11.43 5.29 -0.61
CA GLU A 165 -11.87 6.28 0.39
C GLU A 165 -11.63 5.84 1.84
N GLY A 166 -11.54 4.53 2.07
CA GLY A 166 -11.27 3.94 3.39
C GLY A 166 -9.78 3.77 3.72
N ILE A 167 -8.88 3.98 2.76
CA ILE A 167 -7.44 3.76 2.98
C ILE A 167 -6.89 4.85 3.89
N ARG A 168 -6.30 4.45 5.03
CA ARG A 168 -5.72 5.33 6.06
C ARG A 168 -4.24 5.05 6.34
N TYR A 169 -3.67 4.05 5.68
CA TYR A 169 -2.29 3.64 5.89
C TYR A 169 -1.47 3.88 4.64
N LEU A 170 -0.25 4.38 4.85
CA LEU A 170 0.73 4.57 3.79
C LEU A 170 2.11 4.14 4.26
N ARG A 171 2.98 3.80 3.30
CA ARG A 171 4.40 3.62 3.54
C ARG A 171 5.18 4.53 2.59
N PHE A 172 6.06 5.33 3.14
CA PHE A 172 6.94 6.17 2.32
C PHE A 172 7.96 5.30 1.59
N PRO A 173 8.20 5.48 0.26
CA PRO A 173 9.29 4.82 -0.44
C PRO A 173 10.63 4.94 0.30
N GLY A 174 11.21 3.78 0.69
CA GLY A 174 12.41 3.71 1.51
C GLY A 174 12.22 3.97 3.00
N GLY A 175 10.96 4.06 3.48
CA GLY A 175 10.61 4.26 4.88
C GLY A 175 10.65 5.71 5.37
N SER A 176 10.06 5.96 6.54
CA SER A 176 9.93 7.31 7.11
C SER A 176 11.25 7.90 7.61
N THR A 177 12.28 7.09 7.71
CA THR A 177 13.63 7.47 8.17
C THR A 177 14.67 7.51 7.04
N ASN A 178 14.26 7.29 5.78
CA ASN A 178 15.19 7.28 4.66
C ASN A 178 15.96 8.60 4.55
N THR A 179 17.23 8.50 4.17
CA THR A 179 18.10 9.66 4.03
C THR A 179 18.31 10.08 2.57
N VAL A 180 17.88 9.24 1.62
CA VAL A 180 18.01 9.50 0.17
C VAL A 180 17.13 10.68 -0.24
N SER A 181 15.95 10.80 0.37
CA SER A 181 15.02 11.93 0.20
C SER A 181 15.66 13.31 0.41
N ARG A 182 16.65 13.38 1.32
CA ARG A 182 17.38 14.64 1.61
C ARG A 182 18.12 15.20 0.41
N ARG A 183 18.47 14.36 -0.55
CA ARG A 183 19.15 14.78 -1.80
C ARG A 183 18.23 15.65 -2.66
N TYR A 184 16.92 15.44 -2.55
CA TYR A 184 15.91 16.08 -3.40
C TYR A 184 15.18 17.21 -2.67
N GLY A 185 14.64 16.94 -1.48
CA GLY A 185 13.82 17.88 -0.70
C GLY A 185 14.49 18.47 0.55
N GLY A 186 15.80 18.21 0.74
CA GLY A 186 16.55 18.72 1.88
C GLY A 186 16.34 17.91 3.17
N LYS A 187 17.04 18.32 4.24
CA LYS A 187 17.10 17.55 5.50
C LYS A 187 15.76 17.43 6.23
N GLY A 188 14.82 18.35 6.00
CA GLY A 188 13.52 18.40 6.69
C GLY A 188 12.40 17.63 6.03
N ILE A 189 12.56 17.23 4.76
CA ILE A 189 11.46 16.68 3.94
C ILE A 189 10.69 15.55 4.62
N MET A 190 11.34 14.56 5.20
CA MET A 190 10.65 13.44 5.85
C MET A 190 9.93 13.82 7.13
N SER A 191 10.47 14.78 7.89
CA SER A 191 9.80 15.28 9.10
C SER A 191 8.52 16.05 8.74
N GLU A 192 8.56 16.83 7.68
CA GLU A 192 7.40 17.56 7.17
C GLU A 192 6.35 16.62 6.61
N LEU A 193 6.74 15.65 5.77
CA LEU A 193 5.82 14.65 5.22
C LEU A 193 5.13 13.82 6.30
N LYS A 194 5.84 13.43 7.37
CA LYS A 194 5.24 12.71 8.51
C LYS A 194 4.20 13.56 9.25
N ALA A 195 4.51 14.83 9.49
CA ALA A 195 3.55 15.74 10.11
C ALA A 195 2.30 15.92 9.26
N GLN A 196 2.48 16.17 7.96
CA GLN A 196 1.36 16.30 7.02
C GLN A 196 0.56 14.99 6.84
N ALA A 197 1.20 13.82 6.92
CA ALA A 197 0.48 12.55 6.88
C ALA A 197 -0.50 12.43 8.06
N ALA A 198 -0.04 12.73 9.28
CA ALA A 198 -0.90 12.74 10.46
C ALA A 198 -2.04 13.77 10.35
N GLU A 199 -1.74 15.01 9.90
CA GLU A 199 -2.75 16.06 9.68
C GLU A 199 -3.82 15.66 8.66
N LYS A 200 -3.43 14.87 7.63
CA LYS A 200 -4.34 14.35 6.59
C LYS A 200 -5.06 13.07 6.99
N GLY A 201 -4.88 12.59 8.21
CA GLY A 201 -5.52 11.37 8.70
C GLY A 201 -4.91 10.08 8.13
N PHE A 202 -3.59 10.06 7.88
CA PHE A 202 -2.86 8.86 7.51
C PHE A 202 -1.91 8.40 8.62
N THR A 203 -1.86 7.09 8.85
CA THR A 203 -0.80 6.45 9.63
C THR A 203 0.32 6.01 8.68
N SER A 204 1.54 6.54 8.87
CA SER A 204 2.71 6.05 8.15
C SER A 204 3.26 4.80 8.83
N VAL A 205 3.57 3.77 8.04
CA VAL A 205 3.94 2.44 8.52
C VAL A 205 5.34 2.10 8.06
N ASP A 206 6.26 1.95 9.01
CA ASP A 206 7.58 1.38 8.76
C ASP A 206 7.55 -0.15 9.07
N TRP A 207 8.72 -0.75 9.25
CA TRP A 207 8.90 -2.15 9.57
C TRP A 207 9.97 -2.33 10.65
N ASN A 208 9.95 -3.44 11.34
CA ASN A 208 10.96 -3.85 12.29
C ASN A 208 11.59 -5.21 11.96
N VAL A 209 11.13 -5.88 10.88
CA VAL A 209 11.72 -7.08 10.30
C VAL A 209 11.89 -6.85 8.81
N CYS A 210 13.10 -7.01 8.28
CA CYS A 210 13.40 -6.87 6.86
C CYS A 210 13.80 -8.21 6.25
N ALA A 211 13.09 -8.64 5.22
CA ALA A 211 13.41 -9.88 4.51
C ALA A 211 14.65 -9.76 3.61
N GLU A 212 15.09 -8.52 3.31
CA GLU A 212 16.21 -8.21 2.40
C GLU A 212 16.01 -8.84 1.00
N ASP A 213 14.77 -9.01 0.57
CA ASP A 213 14.38 -9.69 -0.66
C ASP A 213 14.58 -8.85 -1.93
N ALA A 214 14.59 -7.51 -1.80
CA ALA A 214 14.84 -6.57 -2.88
C ALA A 214 16.27 -6.02 -2.91
N VAL A 215 17.16 -6.45 -2.01
CA VAL A 215 18.57 -6.05 -2.05
C VAL A 215 19.34 -6.83 -3.11
N GLY A 216 20.26 -6.17 -3.81
CA GLY A 216 20.92 -6.65 -5.01
C GLY A 216 21.37 -8.12 -4.97
N GLY A 217 21.25 -8.81 -6.14
CA GLY A 217 21.71 -10.17 -6.31
C GLY A 217 20.64 -11.26 -6.27
N LYS A 218 19.34 -10.94 -6.18
CA LYS A 218 18.21 -11.90 -6.14
C LYS A 218 18.44 -13.00 -5.09
N PRO A 219 18.23 -12.72 -3.81
CA PRO A 219 18.42 -13.69 -2.75
C PRO A 219 17.54 -14.93 -2.96
N SER A 220 18.04 -16.10 -2.60
CA SER A 220 17.25 -17.35 -2.65
C SER A 220 16.13 -17.33 -1.60
N ALA A 221 15.07 -18.10 -1.81
CA ALA A 221 13.98 -18.27 -0.85
C ALA A 221 14.51 -18.64 0.55
N SER A 222 15.49 -19.54 0.64
CA SER A 222 16.11 -19.92 1.91
C SER A 222 16.90 -18.77 2.56
N THR A 223 17.44 -17.84 1.79
CA THR A 223 18.10 -16.64 2.34
C THR A 223 17.09 -15.67 2.90
N ILE A 224 16.01 -15.40 2.17
CA ILE A 224 14.89 -14.57 2.60
C ILE A 224 14.29 -15.11 3.91
N TYR A 225 13.99 -16.40 3.96
CA TYR A 225 13.51 -17.06 5.18
C TYR A 225 14.46 -16.84 6.38
N ARG A 226 15.75 -17.10 6.20
CA ARG A 226 16.74 -16.91 7.29
C ARG A 226 16.84 -15.45 7.73
N ASN A 227 16.72 -14.50 6.82
CA ASN A 227 16.70 -13.07 7.15
C ASN A 227 15.51 -12.73 8.04
N VAL A 228 14.31 -13.18 7.66
CA VAL A 228 13.08 -12.95 8.45
C VAL A 228 13.23 -13.56 9.85
N VAL A 229 13.69 -14.81 9.96
CA VAL A 229 13.90 -15.49 11.25
C VAL A 229 14.91 -14.73 12.11
N ARG A 230 16.05 -14.35 11.52
CA ARG A 230 17.12 -13.62 12.22
C ARG A 230 16.63 -12.25 12.73
N GLU A 231 15.96 -11.49 11.86
CA GLU A 231 15.48 -10.14 12.18
C GLU A 231 14.32 -10.16 13.20
N THR A 232 13.50 -11.20 13.16
CA THR A 232 12.44 -11.38 14.17
C THR A 232 13.02 -11.60 15.56
N GLY A 233 14.04 -12.44 15.69
CA GLY A 233 14.71 -12.68 16.99
C GLY A 233 13.72 -12.95 18.11
N GLU A 234 13.76 -12.16 19.17
CA GLU A 234 12.88 -12.24 20.35
C GLU A 234 11.66 -11.29 20.28
N GLN A 235 11.45 -10.61 19.15
CA GLN A 235 10.33 -9.68 19.00
C GLN A 235 9.00 -10.44 19.04
N THR A 236 7.99 -9.83 19.67
CA THR A 236 6.62 -10.38 19.74
C THR A 236 5.62 -9.63 18.87
N GLN A 237 6.02 -8.50 18.31
CA GLN A 237 5.21 -7.64 17.45
C GLN A 237 6.03 -7.28 16.22
N CYS A 238 5.65 -7.87 15.07
CA CYS A 238 6.45 -7.82 13.86
C CYS A 238 5.67 -7.22 12.69
N ILE A 239 6.27 -6.23 12.03
CA ILE A 239 5.87 -5.77 10.69
C ILE A 239 7.00 -6.16 9.76
N VAL A 240 6.73 -7.12 8.87
CA VAL A 240 7.74 -7.71 7.98
C VAL A 240 7.70 -7.00 6.64
N LEU A 241 8.80 -6.35 6.26
CA LEU A 241 8.99 -5.81 4.92
C LEU A 241 9.42 -6.91 3.95
N MET A 242 8.60 -7.09 2.93
CA MET A 242 8.84 -7.90 1.74
C MET A 242 8.36 -7.12 0.52
N HIS A 243 8.61 -7.66 -0.68
CA HIS A 243 8.16 -7.05 -1.92
C HIS A 243 7.49 -8.09 -2.84
N ASP A 244 6.42 -7.66 -3.54
CA ASP A 244 5.80 -8.43 -4.62
C ASP A 244 6.03 -7.77 -5.99
N SER A 245 7.17 -7.08 -6.11
CA SER A 245 7.65 -6.47 -7.35
C SER A 245 8.01 -7.51 -8.41
N ALA A 246 8.16 -7.08 -9.66
CA ALA A 246 8.48 -7.98 -10.77
C ALA A 246 9.83 -8.73 -10.65
N THR A 247 10.70 -8.29 -9.74
CA THR A 247 12.05 -8.85 -9.55
C THR A 247 12.19 -9.72 -8.31
N THR A 248 11.18 -9.77 -7.43
CA THR A 248 11.22 -10.45 -6.11
C THR A 248 10.45 -11.78 -6.11
N HIS A 249 10.47 -12.53 -7.20
CA HIS A 249 9.76 -13.80 -7.33
C HIS A 249 10.12 -14.81 -6.21
N THR A 250 11.38 -14.85 -5.77
CA THR A 250 11.83 -15.72 -4.68
C THR A 250 11.17 -15.42 -3.33
N THR A 251 10.56 -14.25 -3.17
CA THR A 251 9.73 -13.91 -1.99
C THR A 251 8.51 -14.81 -1.92
N ALA A 252 7.81 -15.00 -3.04
CA ALA A 252 6.64 -15.91 -3.10
C ALA A 252 7.06 -17.36 -2.76
N GLU A 253 8.23 -17.80 -3.22
CA GLU A 253 8.78 -19.12 -2.90
C GLU A 253 9.11 -19.30 -1.41
N ALA A 254 9.52 -18.22 -0.73
CA ALA A 254 9.87 -18.24 0.69
C ALA A 254 8.65 -18.20 1.63
N LEU A 255 7.50 -17.70 1.16
CA LEU A 255 6.33 -17.44 2.00
C LEU A 255 5.81 -18.66 2.76
N PRO A 256 5.66 -19.86 2.16
CA PRO A 256 5.17 -21.02 2.90
C PRO A 256 6.01 -21.32 4.15
N ASP A 257 7.32 -21.29 4.03
CA ASP A 257 8.24 -21.56 5.15
C ASP A 257 8.21 -20.46 6.21
N ILE A 258 8.11 -19.18 5.77
CA ILE A 258 7.99 -18.01 6.66
C ILE A 258 6.70 -18.11 7.47
N ILE A 259 5.57 -18.39 6.80
CA ILE A 259 4.27 -18.51 7.46
C ILE A 259 4.26 -19.67 8.44
N GLN A 260 4.79 -20.83 8.04
CA GLN A 260 4.84 -21.99 8.93
C GLN A 260 5.69 -21.69 10.16
N TRP A 261 6.85 -21.07 9.99
CA TRP A 261 7.72 -20.69 11.10
C TRP A 261 7.01 -19.74 12.10
N TYR A 262 6.35 -18.68 11.62
CA TYR A 262 5.61 -17.77 12.52
C TYR A 262 4.48 -18.50 13.27
N ARG A 263 3.78 -19.43 12.63
CA ARG A 263 2.80 -20.29 13.30
C ARG A 263 3.39 -21.13 14.41
N ASP A 264 4.52 -21.79 14.13
CA ASP A 264 5.22 -22.64 15.08
C ASP A 264 5.75 -21.81 16.28
N GLN A 265 6.05 -20.53 16.06
CA GLN A 265 6.40 -19.59 17.10
C GLN A 265 5.19 -19.01 17.86
N GLY A 266 3.95 -19.34 17.49
CA GLY A 266 2.74 -18.89 18.15
C GLY A 266 2.33 -17.45 17.84
N PHE A 267 2.71 -16.91 16.68
CA PHE A 267 2.26 -15.59 16.24
C PHE A 267 0.84 -15.66 15.65
N THR A 268 0.06 -14.62 15.94
CA THR A 268 -1.20 -14.33 15.25
C THR A 268 -0.92 -13.46 14.04
N PHE A 269 -1.41 -13.87 12.87
CA PHE A 269 -1.29 -13.05 11.66
C PHE A 269 -2.36 -11.96 11.65
N CYS A 270 -1.92 -10.72 11.46
CA CYS A 270 -2.78 -9.54 11.43
C CYS A 270 -2.49 -8.70 10.19
N ARG A 271 -3.50 -7.95 9.74
CA ARG A 271 -3.29 -6.81 8.85
C ARG A 271 -2.87 -5.60 9.70
N VAL A 272 -2.19 -4.66 9.08
CA VAL A 272 -1.69 -3.45 9.75
C VAL A 272 -2.81 -2.69 10.48
N GLU A 273 -3.98 -2.57 9.85
CA GLU A 273 -5.15 -1.88 10.41
C GLU A 273 -5.73 -2.51 11.69
N GLN A 274 -5.39 -3.78 11.95
CA GLN A 274 -5.88 -4.50 13.14
C GLN A 274 -4.99 -4.27 14.37
N VAL A 275 -3.77 -3.78 14.17
CA VAL A 275 -2.76 -3.66 15.24
C VAL A 275 -2.20 -2.24 15.42
N LEU A 276 -2.32 -1.39 14.40
CA LEU A 276 -1.94 0.01 14.50
C LEU A 276 -3.18 0.91 14.62
N PRO A 277 -3.09 1.98 15.42
CA PRO A 277 -4.21 2.91 15.57
C PRO A 277 -4.53 3.58 14.23
N THR A 278 -5.82 3.74 13.97
CA THR A 278 -6.31 4.64 12.92
C THR A 278 -6.22 6.07 13.46
N PRO A 279 -5.77 7.05 12.66
CA PRO A 279 -5.70 8.46 13.08
C PRO A 279 -7.04 9.04 13.46
#